data_1a7e478efb9b32eeb466fe882d2294e6
#
_entry.id   1a7e478efb9b32eeb466fe882d2294e6
#
_cell.length_a   1.000
_cell.length_b   1.000
_cell.length_c   1.000
_cell.angle_alpha   90.00
_cell.angle_beta   90.00
_cell.angle_gamma   90.00
#
_symmetry.space_group_name_H-M   'P 1'
#
loop_
_entity.id
_entity.type
_entity.pdbx_description
1 polymer ?
#
loop_
_entity_poly.entity_id
_entity_poly.type
_entity_poly.pdbx_seq_one_letter_code
_entity_poly.pdbx_strand_id
1 'polypeptide(L)'
;MKQHSLKTLAAAVVLSAASVGAFAQNIAIVNGKAVPKARMDVLAQQLAGAGRPVTPEMEPQLREEVIAREVFMQEAQKQGLDASDDYRNQIELARQAILIRTLFENYRKTHPVTDADVQAEYDKFVAANGGKEYKARHILVETEDQAKKILADLKKGAKFEDIAKKQSKDPGSGANGGDLDWANPASFVPEFSEAMIKLNKGEMTQVPVKSQFGYHIIRVDDIRQAQLPKLEEVKPQVTQQLQQQRLQKYQEELRAKAKVE
;
A
#
# COMPACT_ATOMS: atom_id res chain seq x y z
N MET A 1 -73.94 49.11 -44.34
CA MET A 1 -72.63 48.62 -44.73
C MET A 1 -71.61 49.30 -43.86
N LYS A 2 -71.02 48.54 -42.95
CA LYS A 2 -69.65 48.58 -42.40
C LYS A 2 -69.61 47.79 -41.14
N GLN A 3 -68.97 46.61 -41.23
CA GLN A 3 -68.67 45.74 -40.12
C GLN A 3 -67.56 46.30 -39.26
N HIS A 4 -67.73 46.38 -37.98
CA HIS A 4 -66.62 46.56 -37.03
C HIS A 4 -66.43 45.29 -36.22
N SER A 5 -65.32 44.73 -36.47
CA SER A 5 -64.75 43.58 -35.79
C SER A 5 -64.39 43.88 -34.33
N LEU A 6 -65.00 43.18 -33.41
CA LEU A 6 -64.53 43.12 -32.00
C LEU A 6 -63.34 42.11 -31.92
N LYS A 7 -62.16 42.63 -31.62
CA LYS A 7 -61.06 41.79 -31.15
C LYS A 7 -61.03 41.82 -29.64
N THR A 8 -61.48 40.74 -29.06
CA THR A 8 -61.40 40.50 -27.61
C THR A 8 -59.99 40.20 -27.14
N LEU A 9 -59.61 40.91 -26.10
CA LEU A 9 -58.44 40.66 -25.26
C LEU A 9 -58.53 39.27 -24.63
N ALA A 10 -57.50 38.47 -24.84
CA ALA A 10 -57.17 37.33 -23.97
C ALA A 10 -55.71 37.52 -23.62
N ALA A 11 -55.45 38.10 -22.48
CA ALA A 11 -54.12 38.22 -21.93
C ALA A 11 -54.10 37.84 -20.44
N ALA A 12 -53.19 36.97 -20.12
CA ALA A 12 -52.57 36.78 -18.81
C ALA A 12 -53.33 36.04 -17.72
N VAL A 13 -53.15 34.77 -17.65
CA VAL A 13 -52.91 34.07 -16.37
C VAL A 13 -52.03 32.82 -16.68
N VAL A 14 -50.73 33.04 -16.76
CA VAL A 14 -49.75 31.97 -16.61
C VAL A 14 -48.53 32.60 -15.96
N LEU A 15 -48.50 32.68 -14.64
CA LEU A 15 -47.27 32.92 -13.84
C LEU A 15 -47.56 32.71 -12.37
N SER A 16 -47.65 31.45 -11.89
CA SER A 16 -47.50 31.20 -10.45
C SER A 16 -47.27 29.74 -10.07
N ALA A 17 -46.81 28.89 -11.02
CA ALA A 17 -46.53 27.48 -10.67
C ALA A 17 -45.03 27.16 -10.51
N ALA A 18 -44.11 28.12 -10.71
CA ALA A 18 -42.67 27.85 -10.69
C ALA A 18 -41.98 28.06 -9.31
N SER A 19 -42.67 28.62 -8.33
CA SER A 19 -42.05 29.01 -7.04
C SER A 19 -42.12 27.96 -5.94
N VAL A 20 -42.98 26.95 -6.03
CA VAL A 20 -43.15 25.96 -4.96
C VAL A 20 -42.06 24.87 -4.98
N GLY A 21 -41.49 24.56 -6.15
CA GLY A 21 -40.41 23.56 -6.26
C GLY A 21 -39.04 24.05 -5.76
N ALA A 22 -38.78 25.34 -5.74
CA ALA A 22 -37.49 25.91 -5.30
C ALA A 22 -37.33 25.92 -3.78
N PHE A 23 -38.42 25.99 -3.01
CA PHE A 23 -38.37 25.99 -1.57
C PHE A 23 -38.08 24.59 -0.97
N ALA A 24 -38.43 23.50 -1.64
CA ALA A 24 -38.14 22.14 -1.19
C ALA A 24 -36.66 21.75 -1.27
N GLN A 25 -35.86 22.54 -2.01
CA GLN A 25 -34.41 22.27 -2.21
C GLN A 25 -33.52 23.14 -1.30
N ASN A 26 -34.07 24.08 -0.57
CA ASN A 26 -33.32 25.01 0.28
C ASN A 26 -33.68 24.83 1.74
N ILE A 27 -32.67 24.88 2.62
CA ILE A 27 -32.85 24.79 4.07
C ILE A 27 -33.08 26.18 4.70
N ALA A 28 -32.64 27.27 4.04
CA ALA A 28 -32.79 28.63 4.52
C ALA A 28 -32.58 29.63 3.38
N ILE A 29 -32.92 30.92 3.65
CA ILE A 29 -32.49 32.10 2.91
C ILE A 29 -31.72 33.00 3.86
N VAL A 30 -30.46 33.32 3.55
CA VAL A 30 -29.60 34.19 4.36
C VAL A 30 -29.25 35.42 3.56
N ASN A 31 -29.67 36.61 4.03
CA ASN A 31 -29.47 37.89 3.35
C ASN A 31 -29.90 37.85 1.86
N GLY A 32 -31.06 37.22 1.57
CA GLY A 32 -31.59 37.08 0.22
C GLY A 32 -30.97 35.94 -0.61
N LYS A 33 -29.96 35.22 -0.12
CA LYS A 33 -29.30 34.13 -0.81
C LYS A 33 -29.79 32.79 -0.30
N ALA A 34 -30.24 31.92 -1.19
CA ALA A 34 -30.71 30.57 -0.85
C ALA A 34 -29.57 29.68 -0.41
N VAL A 35 -29.79 28.94 0.65
CA VAL A 35 -28.86 27.91 1.17
C VAL A 35 -29.39 26.53 0.77
N PRO A 36 -28.79 25.87 -0.23
CA PRO A 36 -29.26 24.58 -0.71
C PRO A 36 -29.12 23.46 0.32
N LYS A 37 -30.11 22.55 0.35
CA LYS A 37 -30.07 21.35 1.19
C LYS A 37 -28.81 20.47 0.91
N ALA A 38 -28.32 20.49 -0.33
CA ALA A 38 -27.12 19.78 -0.71
C ALA A 38 -25.89 20.11 0.15
N ARG A 39 -25.79 21.33 0.71
CA ARG A 39 -24.69 21.68 1.64
C ARG A 39 -24.79 20.91 2.96
N MET A 40 -26.01 20.70 3.45
CA MET A 40 -26.27 19.90 4.65
C MET A 40 -25.94 18.42 4.37
N ASP A 41 -26.35 17.92 3.19
CA ASP A 41 -26.10 16.55 2.79
C ASP A 41 -24.57 16.25 2.67
N VAL A 42 -23.79 17.19 2.11
CA VAL A 42 -22.32 17.08 2.04
C VAL A 42 -21.70 17.08 3.44
N LEU A 43 -22.16 17.96 4.34
CA LEU A 43 -21.64 17.99 5.73
C LEU A 43 -21.99 16.70 6.47
N ALA A 44 -23.20 16.17 6.28
CA ALA A 44 -23.60 14.87 6.85
C ALA A 44 -22.73 13.72 6.34
N GLN A 45 -22.42 13.68 5.04
CA GLN A 45 -21.52 12.69 4.45
C GLN A 45 -20.09 12.79 5.02
N GLN A 46 -19.58 14.00 5.22
CA GLN A 46 -18.26 14.21 5.82
C GLN A 46 -18.20 13.68 7.25
N LEU A 47 -19.24 13.96 8.04
CA LEU A 47 -19.34 13.45 9.43
C LEU A 47 -19.44 11.91 9.45
N ALA A 48 -20.25 11.33 8.57
CA ALA A 48 -20.37 9.88 8.46
C ALA A 48 -19.03 9.23 8.04
N GLY A 49 -18.31 9.83 7.10
CA GLY A 49 -16.99 9.38 6.68
C GLY A 49 -15.92 9.49 7.77
N ALA A 50 -16.13 10.39 8.76
CA ALA A 50 -15.30 10.52 9.96
C ALA A 50 -15.75 9.62 11.12
N GLY A 51 -16.64 8.65 10.88
CA GLY A 51 -17.17 7.74 11.89
C GLY A 51 -18.26 8.35 12.82
N ARG A 52 -18.84 9.49 12.41
CA ARG A 52 -19.88 10.22 13.17
C ARG A 52 -21.14 10.36 12.32
N PRO A 53 -21.92 9.30 12.12
CA PRO A 53 -23.13 9.36 11.31
C PRO A 53 -24.15 10.33 11.93
N VAL A 54 -24.79 11.12 11.09
CA VAL A 54 -25.83 12.07 11.51
C VAL A 54 -27.14 11.32 11.72
N THR A 55 -27.72 11.45 12.91
CA THR A 55 -29.05 10.93 13.22
C THR A 55 -30.13 11.99 12.95
N PRO A 56 -31.43 11.60 12.83
CA PRO A 56 -32.52 12.55 12.64
C PRO A 56 -32.58 13.65 13.74
N GLU A 57 -32.23 13.32 14.97
CA GLU A 57 -32.20 14.26 16.09
C GLU A 57 -31.12 15.33 15.95
N MET A 58 -30.08 15.05 15.15
CA MET A 58 -28.98 15.99 14.87
C MET A 58 -29.27 16.92 13.68
N GLU A 59 -30.27 16.62 12.86
CA GLU A 59 -30.61 17.43 11.66
C GLU A 59 -30.83 18.92 11.98
N PRO A 60 -31.56 19.30 13.05
CA PRO A 60 -31.73 20.71 13.38
C PRO A 60 -30.41 21.43 13.68
N GLN A 61 -29.51 20.77 14.42
CA GLN A 61 -28.18 21.33 14.72
C GLN A 61 -27.32 21.45 13.47
N LEU A 62 -27.36 20.43 12.60
CA LEU A 62 -26.65 20.44 11.34
C LEU A 62 -27.13 21.58 10.43
N ARG A 63 -28.44 21.80 10.40
CA ARG A 63 -29.05 22.91 9.65
C ARG A 63 -28.57 24.26 10.17
N GLU A 64 -28.58 24.49 11.47
CA GLU A 64 -28.09 25.73 12.09
C GLU A 64 -26.60 25.97 11.81
N GLU A 65 -25.78 24.91 11.86
CA GLU A 65 -24.36 24.97 11.50
C GLU A 65 -24.15 25.42 10.06
N VAL A 66 -24.92 24.87 9.12
CA VAL A 66 -24.81 25.26 7.70
C VAL A 66 -25.28 26.70 7.47
N ILE A 67 -26.31 27.16 8.19
CA ILE A 67 -26.78 28.55 8.15
C ILE A 67 -25.71 29.48 8.71
N ALA A 68 -25.12 29.16 9.85
CA ALA A 68 -24.04 29.95 10.46
C ALA A 68 -22.83 30.09 9.54
N ARG A 69 -22.44 29.00 8.89
CA ARG A 69 -21.36 29.03 7.87
C ARG A 69 -21.66 29.95 6.71
N GLU A 70 -22.91 29.98 6.22
CA GLU A 70 -23.29 30.92 5.15
C GLU A 70 -23.19 32.38 5.63
N VAL A 71 -23.66 32.68 6.87
CA VAL A 71 -23.55 34.02 7.46
C VAL A 71 -22.09 34.48 7.54
N PHE A 72 -21.21 33.62 8.09
CA PHE A 72 -19.78 33.94 8.23
C PHE A 72 -19.08 34.07 6.88
N MET A 73 -19.42 33.23 5.92
CA MET A 73 -18.88 33.31 4.58
C MET A 73 -19.27 34.63 3.89
N GLN A 74 -20.54 35.06 4.00
CA GLN A 74 -21.00 36.32 3.44
C GLN A 74 -20.30 37.53 4.08
N GLU A 75 -20.09 37.51 5.40
CA GLU A 75 -19.36 38.56 6.08
C GLU A 75 -17.89 38.62 5.64
N ALA A 76 -17.24 37.44 5.53
CA ALA A 76 -15.87 37.36 5.00
C ALA A 76 -15.76 37.93 3.57
N GLN A 77 -16.73 37.61 2.70
CA GLN A 77 -16.79 38.15 1.35
C GLN A 77 -17.00 39.67 1.34
N LYS A 78 -17.89 40.18 2.19
CA LYS A 78 -18.11 41.62 2.35
C LYS A 78 -16.85 42.37 2.78
N GLN A 79 -16.01 41.73 3.59
CA GLN A 79 -14.71 42.26 4.01
C GLN A 79 -13.61 42.10 2.93
N GLY A 80 -13.89 41.43 1.80
CA GLY A 80 -12.96 41.23 0.68
C GLY A 80 -11.90 40.15 0.98
N LEU A 81 -12.11 39.31 2.01
CA LEU A 81 -11.14 38.28 2.38
C LEU A 81 -10.97 37.19 1.31
N ASP A 82 -12.00 36.93 0.52
CA ASP A 82 -11.98 35.99 -0.62
C ASP A 82 -11.20 36.52 -1.83
N ALA A 83 -10.86 37.80 -1.86
CA ALA A 83 -10.02 38.42 -2.87
C ALA A 83 -8.54 38.50 -2.46
N SER A 84 -8.19 38.11 -1.25
CA SER A 84 -6.81 38.12 -0.77
C SER A 84 -5.93 37.10 -1.51
N ASP A 85 -4.64 37.39 -1.65
CA ASP A 85 -3.68 36.47 -2.28
C ASP A 85 -3.52 35.20 -1.46
N ASP A 86 -3.57 35.30 -0.13
CA ASP A 86 -3.52 34.14 0.76
C ASP A 86 -4.68 33.18 0.53
N TYR A 87 -5.91 33.69 0.46
CA TYR A 87 -7.08 32.89 0.15
C TYR A 87 -6.96 32.21 -1.23
N ARG A 88 -6.55 32.93 -2.25
CA ARG A 88 -6.38 32.38 -3.60
C ARG A 88 -5.34 31.26 -3.63
N ASN A 89 -4.21 31.46 -2.97
CA ASN A 89 -3.17 30.44 -2.87
C ASN A 89 -3.66 29.19 -2.14
N GLN A 90 -4.39 29.35 -1.03
CA GLN A 90 -4.94 28.22 -0.28
C GLN A 90 -5.98 27.45 -1.11
N ILE A 91 -6.86 28.13 -1.84
CA ILE A 91 -7.85 27.48 -2.72
C ILE A 91 -7.15 26.72 -3.85
N GLU A 92 -6.11 27.29 -4.46
CA GLU A 92 -5.39 26.59 -5.54
C GLU A 92 -4.67 25.33 -5.01
N LEU A 93 -4.03 25.40 -3.86
CA LEU A 93 -3.44 24.22 -3.21
C LEU A 93 -4.48 23.15 -2.87
N ALA A 94 -5.62 23.57 -2.34
CA ALA A 94 -6.71 22.64 -2.02
C ALA A 94 -7.29 22.00 -3.29
N ARG A 95 -7.48 22.76 -4.35
CA ARG A 95 -7.92 22.28 -5.66
C ARG A 95 -6.96 21.23 -6.23
N GLN A 96 -5.65 21.50 -6.22
CA GLN A 96 -4.62 20.56 -6.67
C GLN A 96 -4.66 19.27 -5.85
N ALA A 97 -4.72 19.37 -4.53
CA ALA A 97 -4.78 18.20 -3.65
C ALA A 97 -6.02 17.32 -3.92
N ILE A 98 -7.18 17.96 -4.12
CA ILE A 98 -8.42 17.26 -4.44
C ILE A 98 -8.30 16.54 -5.79
N LEU A 99 -7.82 17.22 -6.84
CA LEU A 99 -7.67 16.64 -8.18
C LEU A 99 -6.69 15.46 -8.17
N ILE A 100 -5.55 15.60 -7.51
CA ILE A 100 -4.54 14.53 -7.39
C ILE A 100 -5.14 13.32 -6.68
N ARG A 101 -5.80 13.53 -5.55
CA ARG A 101 -6.48 12.45 -4.82
C ARG A 101 -7.53 11.76 -5.69
N THR A 102 -8.39 12.53 -6.35
CA THR A 102 -9.44 12.01 -7.23
C THR A 102 -8.86 11.22 -8.40
N LEU A 103 -7.74 11.66 -8.98
CA LEU A 103 -7.04 10.94 -10.04
C LEU A 103 -6.60 9.55 -9.57
N PHE A 104 -5.94 9.46 -8.41
CA PHE A 104 -5.46 8.19 -7.88
C PHE A 104 -6.59 7.28 -7.38
N GLU A 105 -7.65 7.83 -6.83
CA GLU A 105 -8.85 7.06 -6.48
C GLU A 105 -9.53 6.48 -7.72
N ASN A 106 -9.65 7.27 -8.78
CA ASN A 106 -10.20 6.80 -10.06
C ASN A 106 -9.31 5.72 -10.68
N TYR A 107 -7.99 5.89 -10.66
CA TYR A 107 -7.06 4.87 -11.14
C TYR A 107 -7.23 3.53 -10.38
N ARG A 108 -7.31 3.56 -9.05
CA ARG A 108 -7.56 2.35 -8.25
C ARG A 108 -8.88 1.67 -8.57
N LYS A 109 -9.95 2.45 -8.83
CA LYS A 109 -11.27 1.91 -9.20
C LYS A 109 -11.27 1.27 -10.58
N THR A 110 -10.57 1.87 -11.53
CA THR A 110 -10.52 1.38 -12.93
C THR A 110 -9.47 0.31 -13.16
N HIS A 111 -8.50 0.14 -12.25
CA HIS A 111 -7.44 -0.85 -12.29
C HIS A 111 -7.36 -1.63 -10.96
N PRO A 112 -8.43 -2.33 -10.58
CA PRO A 112 -8.45 -3.09 -9.33
C PRO A 112 -7.41 -4.23 -9.38
N VAL A 113 -6.86 -4.56 -8.22
CA VAL A 113 -6.11 -5.80 -8.06
C VAL A 113 -7.11 -6.93 -7.99
N THR A 114 -6.98 -7.90 -8.89
CA THR A 114 -7.85 -9.08 -8.97
C THR A 114 -7.30 -10.24 -8.15
N ASP A 115 -8.15 -11.22 -7.85
CA ASP A 115 -7.71 -12.46 -7.21
C ASP A 115 -6.67 -13.21 -8.05
N ALA A 116 -6.75 -13.12 -9.38
CA ALA A 116 -5.75 -13.69 -10.27
C ALA A 116 -4.37 -13.01 -10.14
N ASP A 117 -4.34 -11.68 -9.94
CA ASP A 117 -3.08 -10.96 -9.69
C ASP A 117 -2.44 -11.42 -8.38
N VAL A 118 -3.27 -11.55 -7.33
CA VAL A 118 -2.82 -12.00 -6.01
C VAL A 118 -2.29 -13.42 -6.07
N GLN A 119 -3.01 -14.31 -6.76
CA GLN A 119 -2.57 -15.70 -6.96
C GLN A 119 -1.23 -15.74 -7.70
N ALA A 120 -1.10 -15.00 -8.79
CA ALA A 120 0.13 -14.96 -9.57
C ALA A 120 1.35 -14.45 -8.77
N GLU A 121 1.14 -13.46 -7.89
CA GLU A 121 2.20 -12.96 -7.02
C GLU A 121 2.56 -13.96 -5.92
N TYR A 122 1.56 -14.63 -5.36
CA TYR A 122 1.77 -15.70 -4.39
C TYR A 122 2.50 -16.90 -5.03
N ASP A 123 2.16 -17.28 -6.24
CA ASP A 123 2.85 -18.37 -6.96
C ASP A 123 4.34 -18.06 -7.18
N LYS A 124 4.68 -16.79 -7.48
CA LYS A 124 6.08 -16.35 -7.56
C LYS A 124 6.78 -16.46 -6.19
N PHE A 125 6.09 -16.05 -5.13
CA PHE A 125 6.62 -16.19 -3.77
C PHE A 125 6.86 -17.65 -3.41
N VAL A 126 5.92 -18.55 -3.73
CA VAL A 126 6.06 -20.00 -3.52
C VAL A 126 7.20 -20.56 -4.36
N ALA A 127 7.33 -20.15 -5.62
CA ALA A 127 8.42 -20.61 -6.49
C ALA A 127 9.81 -20.18 -5.98
N ALA A 128 9.90 -18.97 -5.42
CA ALA A 128 11.15 -18.44 -4.90
C ALA A 128 11.52 -18.97 -3.50
N ASN A 129 10.54 -19.24 -2.65
CA ASN A 129 10.76 -19.56 -1.24
C ASN A 129 10.30 -20.98 -0.87
N GLY A 130 9.60 -21.66 -1.76
CA GLY A 130 9.18 -23.05 -1.60
C GLY A 130 10.35 -24.02 -1.75
N GLY A 131 10.03 -25.31 -1.62
CA GLY A 131 11.02 -26.36 -1.74
C GLY A 131 11.57 -26.79 -0.39
N LYS A 132 12.82 -27.26 -0.39
CA LYS A 132 13.47 -27.75 0.83
C LYS A 132 14.20 -26.63 1.56
N GLU A 133 14.04 -26.59 2.87
CA GLU A 133 14.90 -25.84 3.77
C GLU A 133 15.90 -26.79 4.43
N TYR A 134 17.10 -26.29 4.64
CA TYR A 134 18.20 -27.03 5.22
C TYR A 134 18.59 -26.38 6.54
N LYS A 135 18.64 -27.17 7.60
CA LYS A 135 19.30 -26.76 8.83
C LYS A 135 20.76 -27.13 8.69
N ALA A 136 21.59 -26.14 8.43
CA ALA A 136 22.99 -26.38 8.14
C ALA A 136 23.91 -25.74 9.17
N ARG A 137 25.10 -26.28 9.26
CA ARG A 137 26.25 -25.66 9.96
C ARG A 137 27.40 -25.55 9.01
N HIS A 138 28.25 -24.54 9.22
CA HIS A 138 29.47 -24.42 8.49
C HIS A 138 30.66 -23.93 9.34
N ILE A 139 31.83 -24.22 8.84
CA ILE A 139 33.10 -23.67 9.32
C ILE A 139 33.74 -22.97 8.13
N LEU A 140 34.03 -21.68 8.25
CA LEU A 140 34.73 -20.89 7.25
C LEU A 140 36.16 -20.67 7.69
N VAL A 141 37.11 -20.91 6.79
CA VAL A 141 38.55 -20.63 6.99
C VAL A 141 39.16 -20.01 5.75
N GLU A 142 40.32 -19.39 5.90
CA GLU A 142 40.99 -18.61 4.84
C GLU A 142 41.67 -19.50 3.80
N THR A 143 42.22 -20.66 4.23
CA THR A 143 43.03 -21.49 3.35
C THR A 143 42.47 -22.92 3.23
N GLU A 144 42.73 -23.54 2.09
CA GLU A 144 42.34 -24.92 1.81
C GLU A 144 42.97 -25.90 2.78
N ASP A 145 44.22 -25.69 3.15
CA ASP A 145 44.96 -26.55 4.05
C ASP A 145 44.38 -26.54 5.49
N GLN A 146 43.91 -25.36 5.94
CA GLN A 146 43.17 -25.28 7.21
C GLN A 146 41.88 -26.09 7.13
N ALA A 147 41.12 -25.96 6.03
CA ALA A 147 39.88 -26.72 5.84
C ALA A 147 40.11 -28.24 5.77
N LYS A 148 41.18 -28.70 5.07
CA LYS A 148 41.56 -30.10 4.99
C LYS A 148 41.95 -30.66 6.35
N LYS A 149 42.69 -29.92 7.18
CA LYS A 149 43.04 -30.28 8.54
C LYS A 149 41.81 -30.44 9.42
N ILE A 150 40.88 -29.49 9.36
CA ILE A 150 39.62 -29.53 10.09
C ILE A 150 38.78 -30.77 9.67
N LEU A 151 38.67 -31.03 8.37
CA LEU A 151 37.98 -32.21 7.87
C LEU A 151 38.60 -33.52 8.44
N ALA A 152 39.93 -33.58 8.51
CA ALA A 152 40.62 -34.75 9.11
C ALA A 152 40.32 -34.88 10.60
N ASP A 153 40.27 -33.79 11.34
CA ASP A 153 39.94 -33.78 12.76
C ASP A 153 38.47 -34.17 13.01
N LEU A 154 37.53 -33.67 12.20
CA LEU A 154 36.11 -34.09 12.24
C LEU A 154 35.95 -35.58 11.96
N LYS A 155 36.67 -36.14 10.96
CA LYS A 155 36.66 -37.57 10.66
C LYS A 155 37.20 -38.45 11.80
N LYS A 156 38.06 -37.87 12.66
CA LYS A 156 38.56 -38.54 13.88
C LYS A 156 37.61 -38.38 15.08
N GLY A 157 36.46 -37.75 14.91
CA GLY A 157 35.44 -37.61 15.96
C GLY A 157 35.48 -36.29 16.73
N ALA A 158 36.23 -35.29 16.28
CA ALA A 158 36.16 -33.95 16.87
C ALA A 158 34.74 -33.36 16.67
N LYS A 159 34.28 -32.58 17.66
CA LYS A 159 32.95 -31.96 17.57
C LYS A 159 32.99 -30.77 16.65
N PHE A 160 32.06 -30.75 15.69
CA PHE A 160 31.92 -29.71 14.69
C PHE A 160 31.76 -28.33 15.32
N GLU A 161 30.89 -28.24 16.32
CA GLU A 161 30.54 -26.99 17.02
C GLU A 161 31.75 -26.42 17.77
N ASP A 162 32.59 -27.27 18.37
CA ASP A 162 33.77 -26.83 19.11
C ASP A 162 34.84 -26.27 18.15
N ILE A 163 35.01 -26.91 16.99
CA ILE A 163 35.92 -26.39 15.95
C ILE A 163 35.40 -25.10 15.36
N ALA A 164 34.11 -25.02 15.05
CA ALA A 164 33.48 -23.81 14.54
C ALA A 164 33.73 -22.62 15.47
N LYS A 165 33.44 -22.77 16.77
CA LYS A 165 33.68 -21.72 17.78
C LYS A 165 35.13 -21.26 17.89
N LYS A 166 36.09 -22.16 17.66
CA LYS A 166 37.50 -21.86 17.83
C LYS A 166 38.18 -21.34 16.57
N GLN A 167 37.74 -21.77 15.40
CA GLN A 167 38.49 -21.62 14.16
C GLN A 167 37.68 -20.98 13.01
N SER A 168 36.34 -20.95 13.11
CA SER A 168 35.55 -20.33 12.04
C SER A 168 35.78 -18.82 11.99
N LYS A 169 35.96 -18.33 10.77
CA LYS A 169 36.08 -16.91 10.45
C LYS A 169 34.74 -16.27 10.12
N ASP A 170 33.65 -17.06 10.15
CA ASP A 170 32.31 -16.51 9.95
C ASP A 170 31.84 -15.77 11.21
N PRO A 171 31.67 -14.43 11.14
CA PRO A 171 31.26 -13.63 12.30
C PRO A 171 29.81 -13.89 12.73
N GLY A 172 28.97 -14.38 11.80
CA GLY A 172 27.54 -14.62 12.06
C GLY A 172 27.28 -15.91 12.81
N SER A 173 27.92 -17.00 12.43
CA SER A 173 27.61 -18.34 12.96
C SER A 173 28.76 -18.96 13.80
N GLY A 174 29.99 -18.49 13.62
CA GLY A 174 31.14 -19.13 14.28
C GLY A 174 30.98 -19.29 15.79
N ALA A 175 30.61 -18.23 16.50
CA ALA A 175 30.37 -18.24 17.95
C ALA A 175 29.24 -19.20 18.38
N ASN A 176 28.27 -19.46 17.48
CA ASN A 176 27.15 -20.36 17.69
C ASN A 176 27.43 -21.80 17.19
N GLY A 177 28.71 -22.16 17.04
CA GLY A 177 29.08 -23.51 16.58
C GLY A 177 28.80 -23.74 15.09
N GLY A 178 28.79 -22.66 14.30
CA GLY A 178 28.59 -22.68 12.87
C GLY A 178 27.12 -22.78 12.45
N ASP A 179 26.16 -22.67 13.35
CA ASP A 179 24.73 -22.85 13.08
C ASP A 179 24.19 -21.71 12.19
N LEU A 180 23.59 -22.07 11.06
CA LEU A 180 22.98 -21.17 10.10
C LEU A 180 21.45 -21.18 10.17
N ASP A 181 20.90 -21.95 11.15
CA ASP A 181 19.46 -22.19 11.29
C ASP A 181 18.83 -22.80 10.01
N TRP A 182 17.50 -22.75 9.92
CA TRP A 182 16.76 -23.18 8.75
C TRP A 182 16.81 -22.13 7.65
N ALA A 183 17.30 -22.50 6.49
CA ALA A 183 17.39 -21.58 5.36
C ALA A 183 17.12 -22.30 4.02
N ASN A 184 16.58 -21.51 3.08
CA ASN A 184 16.46 -21.92 1.70
C ASN A 184 17.86 -21.87 1.02
N PRO A 185 18.22 -22.83 0.15
CA PRO A 185 19.49 -22.81 -0.58
C PRO A 185 19.79 -21.50 -1.30
N ALA A 186 18.77 -20.82 -1.80
CA ALA A 186 18.92 -19.52 -2.48
C ALA A 186 19.44 -18.39 -1.57
N SER A 187 19.45 -18.58 -0.26
CA SER A 187 20.02 -17.63 0.71
C SER A 187 21.54 -17.62 0.77
N PHE A 188 22.19 -18.59 0.13
CA PHE A 188 23.63 -18.76 0.15
C PHE A 188 24.26 -18.49 -1.23
N VAL A 189 25.58 -18.28 -1.24
CA VAL A 189 26.33 -18.19 -2.50
C VAL A 189 26.26 -19.51 -3.27
N PRO A 190 26.30 -19.49 -4.62
CA PRO A 190 26.06 -20.66 -5.45
C PRO A 190 26.91 -21.88 -5.06
N GLU A 191 28.19 -21.68 -4.81
CA GLU A 191 29.13 -22.77 -4.48
C GLU A 191 28.74 -23.47 -3.18
N PHE A 192 28.30 -22.69 -2.19
CA PHE A 192 27.82 -23.23 -0.91
C PHE A 192 26.51 -24.00 -1.09
N SER A 193 25.53 -23.41 -1.76
CA SER A 193 24.23 -24.01 -2.06
C SER A 193 24.38 -25.33 -2.80
N GLU A 194 25.17 -25.36 -3.89
CA GLU A 194 25.38 -26.54 -4.71
C GLU A 194 26.02 -27.70 -3.93
N ALA A 195 26.90 -27.38 -2.97
CA ALA A 195 27.48 -28.38 -2.11
C ALA A 195 26.48 -28.87 -1.06
N MET A 196 25.74 -27.95 -0.43
CA MET A 196 24.78 -28.25 0.62
C MET A 196 23.62 -29.14 0.16
N ILE A 197 23.04 -28.85 -1.01
CA ILE A 197 21.88 -29.61 -1.53
C ILE A 197 22.21 -31.05 -1.93
N LYS A 198 23.49 -31.38 -2.09
CA LYS A 198 23.97 -32.75 -2.37
C LYS A 198 24.12 -33.60 -1.12
N LEU A 199 24.05 -32.97 0.07
CA LEU A 199 24.19 -33.66 1.36
C LEU A 199 22.83 -34.16 1.84
N ASN A 200 22.83 -35.34 2.43
CA ASN A 200 21.70 -35.83 3.18
C ASN A 200 21.76 -35.35 4.64
N LYS A 201 20.68 -35.55 5.38
CA LYS A 201 20.62 -35.25 6.82
C LYS A 201 21.74 -36.00 7.56
N GLY A 202 22.49 -35.27 8.36
CA GLY A 202 23.63 -35.75 9.13
C GLY A 202 24.96 -35.79 8.35
N GLU A 203 24.95 -35.54 7.05
CA GLU A 203 26.17 -35.56 6.23
C GLU A 203 26.91 -34.25 6.26
N MET A 204 28.22 -34.29 5.98
CA MET A 204 29.08 -33.14 5.78
C MET A 204 29.89 -33.28 4.50
N THR A 205 30.34 -32.14 3.95
CA THR A 205 31.24 -32.12 2.80
C THR A 205 32.50 -32.89 3.05
N GLN A 206 32.94 -33.69 2.07
CA GLN A 206 34.13 -34.51 2.17
C GLN A 206 35.40 -33.81 1.72
N VAL A 207 35.22 -32.70 1.02
CA VAL A 207 36.25 -31.78 0.53
C VAL A 207 35.89 -30.35 0.87
N PRO A 208 36.87 -29.43 1.00
CA PRO A 208 36.59 -28.02 1.19
C PRO A 208 35.80 -27.41 0.02
N VAL A 209 34.81 -26.59 0.32
CA VAL A 209 34.02 -25.85 -0.67
C VAL A 209 34.58 -24.42 -0.78
N LYS A 210 35.15 -24.07 -1.91
CA LYS A 210 35.70 -22.74 -2.15
C LYS A 210 34.59 -21.74 -2.52
N SER A 211 34.62 -20.57 -1.94
CA SER A 211 33.80 -19.41 -2.33
C SER A 211 34.63 -18.13 -2.34
N GLN A 212 34.01 -16.99 -2.61
CA GLN A 212 34.67 -15.66 -2.48
C GLN A 212 35.06 -15.32 -1.03
N PHE A 213 34.46 -15.97 -0.03
CA PHE A 213 34.73 -15.72 1.39
C PHE A 213 35.85 -16.58 1.96
N GLY A 214 36.26 -17.63 1.26
CA GLY A 214 37.24 -18.62 1.71
C GLY A 214 36.81 -20.04 1.46
N TYR A 215 37.17 -20.95 2.37
CA TYR A 215 36.89 -22.37 2.28
C TYR A 215 35.92 -22.80 3.38
N HIS A 216 34.82 -23.43 2.95
CA HIS A 216 33.74 -23.88 3.83
C HIS A 216 33.82 -25.40 4.04
N ILE A 217 33.49 -25.82 5.24
CA ILE A 217 33.09 -27.19 5.57
C ILE A 217 31.61 -27.08 5.98
N ILE A 218 30.75 -27.81 5.32
CA ILE A 218 29.30 -27.71 5.47
C ILE A 218 28.77 -29.01 6.00
N ARG A 219 27.91 -28.97 7.03
CA ARG A 219 27.17 -30.13 7.55
C ARG A 219 25.67 -29.79 7.48
N VAL A 220 24.87 -30.72 7.01
CA VAL A 220 23.42 -30.65 7.04
C VAL A 220 22.91 -31.40 8.27
N ASP A 221 22.37 -30.67 9.22
CA ASP A 221 21.81 -31.28 10.45
C ASP A 221 20.41 -31.83 10.20
N ASP A 222 19.58 -31.15 9.41
CA ASP A 222 18.23 -31.58 9.06
C ASP A 222 17.75 -30.96 7.73
N ILE A 223 16.71 -31.58 7.17
CA ILE A 223 16.06 -31.14 5.92
C ILE A 223 14.56 -31.21 6.12
N ARG A 224 13.85 -30.13 5.75
CA ARG A 224 12.39 -30.10 5.78
C ARG A 224 11.81 -29.45 4.51
N GLN A 225 10.53 -29.65 4.28
CA GLN A 225 9.79 -28.85 3.33
C GLN A 225 9.55 -27.45 3.91
N ALA A 226 9.79 -26.40 3.13
CA ALA A 226 9.52 -25.03 3.55
C ALA A 226 8.06 -24.85 3.94
N GLN A 227 7.83 -24.25 5.12
CA GLN A 227 6.48 -23.93 5.59
C GLN A 227 6.15 -22.50 5.18
N LEU A 228 5.46 -22.37 4.06
CA LEU A 228 5.02 -21.07 3.59
C LEU A 228 3.63 -20.74 4.15
N PRO A 229 3.34 -19.47 4.47
CA PRO A 229 2.00 -19.06 4.86
C PRO A 229 1.01 -19.33 3.72
N LYS A 230 -0.21 -19.68 4.05
CA LYS A 230 -1.25 -19.91 3.05
C LYS A 230 -1.66 -18.60 2.38
N LEU A 231 -2.13 -18.70 1.13
CA LEU A 231 -2.59 -17.53 0.38
C LEU A 231 -3.63 -16.72 1.15
N GLU A 232 -4.58 -17.38 1.80
CA GLU A 232 -5.64 -16.72 2.56
C GLU A 232 -5.12 -15.87 3.71
N GLU A 233 -4.01 -16.27 4.31
CA GLU A 233 -3.37 -15.57 5.44
C GLU A 233 -2.65 -14.29 4.98
N VAL A 234 -2.07 -14.33 3.78
CA VAL A 234 -1.27 -13.22 3.23
C VAL A 234 -2.00 -12.40 2.18
N LYS A 235 -3.19 -12.82 1.72
CA LYS A 235 -3.97 -12.17 0.68
C LYS A 235 -4.18 -10.67 0.90
N PRO A 236 -4.55 -10.17 2.10
CA PRO A 236 -4.71 -8.74 2.32
C PRO A 236 -3.40 -7.97 2.10
N GLN A 237 -2.29 -8.50 2.59
CA GLN A 237 -0.97 -7.90 2.49
C GLN A 237 -0.49 -7.86 1.03
N VAL A 238 -0.61 -8.98 0.30
CA VAL A 238 -0.24 -9.06 -1.13
C VAL A 238 -1.10 -8.09 -1.96
N THR A 239 -2.41 -8.02 -1.68
CA THR A 239 -3.31 -7.08 -2.35
C THR A 239 -2.86 -5.64 -2.14
N GLN A 240 -2.56 -5.26 -0.91
CA GLN A 240 -2.08 -3.91 -0.59
C GLN A 240 -0.75 -3.59 -1.29
N GLN A 241 0.18 -4.52 -1.28
CA GLN A 241 1.47 -4.38 -1.95
C GLN A 241 1.30 -4.16 -3.47
N LEU A 242 0.48 -4.98 -4.13
CA LEU A 242 0.19 -4.84 -5.55
C LEU A 242 -0.50 -3.52 -5.89
N GLN A 243 -1.42 -3.05 -5.03
CA GLN A 243 -2.05 -1.73 -5.19
C GLN A 243 -1.03 -0.60 -5.12
N GLN A 244 -0.09 -0.66 -4.18
CA GLN A 244 0.98 0.33 -4.05
C GLN A 244 1.92 0.31 -5.26
N GLN A 245 2.35 -0.86 -5.71
CA GLN A 245 3.21 -1.02 -6.89
C GLN A 245 2.54 -0.47 -8.16
N ARG A 246 1.26 -0.78 -8.38
CA ARG A 246 0.49 -0.24 -9.52
C ARG A 246 0.39 1.27 -9.48
N LEU A 247 0.14 1.83 -8.30
CA LEU A 247 0.03 3.27 -8.14
C LEU A 247 1.37 3.96 -8.38
N GLN A 248 2.46 3.41 -7.86
CA GLN A 248 3.82 3.90 -8.10
C GLN A 248 4.15 3.87 -9.59
N LYS A 249 3.90 2.76 -10.25
CA LYS A 249 4.14 2.63 -11.70
C LYS A 249 3.33 3.67 -12.49
N TYR A 250 2.07 3.90 -12.13
CA TYR A 250 1.24 4.91 -12.75
C TYR A 250 1.80 6.33 -12.57
N GLN A 251 2.31 6.65 -11.39
CA GLN A 251 2.98 7.93 -11.13
C GLN A 251 4.24 8.11 -11.98
N GLU A 252 5.06 7.05 -12.11
CA GLU A 252 6.25 7.04 -12.94
C GLU A 252 5.91 7.24 -14.42
N GLU A 253 4.87 6.55 -14.91
CA GLU A 253 4.38 6.70 -16.30
C GLU A 253 3.88 8.13 -16.58
N LEU A 254 3.13 8.73 -15.66
CA LEU A 254 2.68 10.12 -15.79
C LEU A 254 3.86 11.09 -15.86
N ARG A 255 4.84 10.88 -14.98
CA ARG A 255 6.04 11.70 -14.93
C ARG A 255 6.88 11.58 -16.20
N ALA A 256 7.03 10.36 -16.72
CA ALA A 256 7.78 10.10 -17.95
C ALA A 256 7.14 10.71 -19.21
N LYS A 257 5.81 10.88 -19.21
CA LYS A 257 5.07 11.52 -20.31
C LYS A 257 5.04 13.04 -20.22
N ALA A 258 5.35 13.62 -19.06
CA ALA A 258 5.34 15.05 -18.86
C ALA A 258 6.55 15.71 -19.52
N LYS A 259 6.30 16.82 -20.21
CA LYS A 259 7.38 17.73 -20.63
C LYS A 259 7.68 18.66 -19.44
N VAL A 260 8.90 18.62 -18.96
CA VAL A 260 9.41 19.51 -17.91
C VAL A 260 10.52 20.32 -18.56
N GLU A 261 10.31 21.61 -18.67
CA GLU A 261 11.25 22.59 -19.24
C GLU A 261 11.89 23.40 -18.11
#